data_d81ad643583310e318e82d07b3ca1668
#
_entry.id   d81ad643583310e318e82d07b3ca1668
#
_cell.length_a   1.000
_cell.length_b   1.000
_cell.length_c   1.000
_cell.angle_alpha   90.00
_cell.angle_beta   90.00
_cell.angle_gamma   90.00
#
_symmetry.space_group_name_H-M   'P 1'
#
loop_
_entity.id
_entity.type
_entity.pdbx_description
1 polymer ?
#
loop_
_entity_poly.entity_id
_entity_poly.type
_entity_poly.pdbx_seq_one_letter_code
_entity_poly.pdbx_strand_id
1 'polypeptide(L)'
;MPKNIAVITGASGGLGREFVRLFTKDDSIQEIWAVARKKDKLEKLQKEFGSKIRIFSYDLSDIEQIEIFTKEYTKGSIHISYLVNNAGYGKFGAYNDISVSQSLNMIQLNVNSVVAMGLYSIPYMSAGSHIINIASQASFQPLPYLNIYAATKAFVRNYTRALHQELKERRISATAVCPGWMHTDFIQAGKIGAKKSVNCFWGIVMPHVVAKKAVKDAKKGKDI
;
A
#
# COMPACT_ATOMS: atom_id res chain seq x y z
N MET A 1 -26.72 8.46 4.79
CA MET A 1 -25.33 8.65 5.28
C MET A 1 -24.38 8.11 4.22
N PRO A 2 -23.18 8.68 4.06
CA PRO A 2 -22.19 8.14 3.14
C PRO A 2 -21.78 6.73 3.55
N LYS A 3 -21.50 5.88 2.54
CA LYS A 3 -21.02 4.51 2.77
C LYS A 3 -19.57 4.53 3.26
N ASN A 4 -19.29 3.96 4.42
CA ASN A 4 -17.92 3.83 4.95
C ASN A 4 -17.14 2.75 4.19
N ILE A 5 -16.05 3.14 3.56
CA ILE A 5 -15.23 2.23 2.76
C ILE A 5 -13.78 2.18 3.24
N ALA A 6 -13.12 1.06 2.95
CA ALA A 6 -11.67 0.92 3.00
C ALA A 6 -11.12 0.71 1.59
N VAL A 7 -10.21 1.55 1.15
CA VAL A 7 -9.50 1.42 -0.13
C VAL A 7 -8.16 0.76 0.11
N ILE A 8 -7.89 -0.38 -0.56
CA ILE A 8 -6.65 -1.14 -0.37
C ILE A 8 -5.99 -1.37 -1.72
N THR A 9 -4.81 -0.79 -1.92
CA THR A 9 -4.00 -1.03 -3.11
C THR A 9 -3.10 -2.26 -2.93
N GLY A 10 -2.84 -3.01 -4.01
CA GLY A 10 -2.12 -4.28 -3.91
C GLY A 10 -2.86 -5.35 -3.11
N ALA A 11 -4.19 -5.30 -3.11
CA ALA A 11 -5.06 -6.13 -2.27
C ALA A 11 -4.99 -7.64 -2.56
N SER A 12 -4.53 -8.03 -3.75
CA SER A 12 -4.66 -9.41 -4.24
C SER A 12 -3.65 -10.40 -3.65
N GLY A 13 -2.71 -9.97 -2.81
CA GLY A 13 -1.73 -10.87 -2.22
C GLY A 13 -0.92 -10.26 -1.08
N GLY A 14 -0.11 -11.07 -0.43
CA GLY A 14 0.79 -10.65 0.63
C GLY A 14 0.09 -9.87 1.75
N LEU A 15 0.69 -8.74 2.13
CA LEU A 15 0.18 -7.89 3.19
C LEU A 15 -1.18 -7.26 2.85
N GLY A 16 -1.42 -6.90 1.57
CA GLY A 16 -2.69 -6.31 1.13
C GLY A 16 -3.89 -7.22 1.41
N ARG A 17 -3.75 -8.53 1.16
CA ARG A 17 -4.76 -9.53 1.46
C ARG A 17 -5.06 -9.62 2.97
N GLU A 18 -4.07 -9.43 3.83
CA GLU A 18 -4.30 -9.44 5.28
C GLU A 18 -5.07 -8.19 5.75
N PHE A 19 -4.87 -7.03 5.12
CA PHE A 19 -5.74 -5.88 5.36
C PHE A 19 -7.18 -6.16 4.93
N VAL A 20 -7.38 -6.78 3.75
CA VAL A 20 -8.73 -7.21 3.33
C VAL A 20 -9.37 -8.11 4.39
N ARG A 21 -8.65 -9.15 4.85
CA ARG A 21 -9.11 -10.07 5.91
C ARG A 21 -9.50 -9.35 7.20
N LEU A 22 -8.73 -8.33 7.61
CA LEU A 22 -9.03 -7.54 8.82
C LEU A 22 -10.30 -6.71 8.65
N PHE A 23 -10.41 -5.98 7.54
CA PHE A 23 -11.55 -5.09 7.33
C PHE A 23 -12.84 -5.82 6.96
N THR A 24 -12.77 -7.06 6.47
CA THR A 24 -13.95 -7.91 6.29
C THR A 24 -14.65 -8.18 7.61
N LYS A 25 -13.89 -8.24 8.72
CA LYS A 25 -14.40 -8.47 10.09
C LYS A 25 -14.72 -7.19 10.85
N ASP A 26 -14.52 -6.03 10.26
CA ASP A 26 -14.80 -4.73 10.88
C ASP A 26 -16.18 -4.24 10.41
N ASP A 27 -17.19 -4.28 11.30
CA ASP A 27 -18.56 -3.92 10.96
C ASP A 27 -18.73 -2.43 10.66
N SER A 28 -17.78 -1.58 11.07
CA SER A 28 -17.77 -0.16 10.72
C SER A 28 -17.45 0.09 9.23
N ILE A 29 -16.83 -0.87 8.55
CA ILE A 29 -16.51 -0.82 7.13
C ILE A 29 -17.61 -1.54 6.34
N GLN A 30 -18.34 -0.83 5.51
CA GLN A 30 -19.45 -1.37 4.74
C GLN A 30 -19.00 -1.98 3.41
N GLU A 31 -17.92 -1.47 2.82
CA GLU A 31 -17.37 -1.99 1.56
C GLU A 31 -15.85 -1.85 1.53
N ILE A 32 -15.18 -2.83 0.93
CA ILE A 32 -13.72 -2.83 0.74
C ILE A 32 -13.44 -2.71 -0.76
N TRP A 33 -12.77 -1.65 -1.15
CA TRP A 33 -12.34 -1.42 -2.53
C TRP A 33 -10.95 -2.01 -2.72
N ALA A 34 -10.91 -3.19 -3.30
CA ALA A 34 -9.71 -3.96 -3.52
C ALA A 34 -9.12 -3.62 -4.91
N VAL A 35 -7.98 -2.93 -4.93
CA VAL A 35 -7.33 -2.47 -6.16
C VAL A 35 -6.06 -3.28 -6.42
N ALA A 36 -5.95 -3.89 -7.61
CA ALA A 36 -4.75 -4.58 -8.09
C ALA A 36 -4.81 -4.79 -9.61
N ARG A 37 -3.69 -5.16 -10.23
CA ARG A 37 -3.60 -5.34 -11.68
C ARG A 37 -4.26 -6.63 -12.20
N LYS A 38 -4.18 -7.72 -11.44
CA LYS A 38 -4.61 -9.05 -11.87
C LYS A 38 -6.06 -9.30 -11.47
N LYS A 39 -6.97 -9.19 -12.44
CA LYS A 39 -8.40 -9.37 -12.25
C LYS A 39 -8.75 -10.76 -11.70
N ASP A 40 -8.12 -11.81 -12.24
CA ASP A 40 -8.30 -13.19 -11.77
C ASP A 40 -8.01 -13.38 -10.28
N LYS A 41 -6.95 -12.72 -9.78
CA LYS A 41 -6.62 -12.75 -8.35
C LYS A 41 -7.61 -11.96 -7.48
N LEU A 42 -8.13 -10.86 -8.00
CA LEU A 42 -9.17 -10.08 -7.33
C LEU A 42 -10.49 -10.84 -7.25
N GLU A 43 -10.87 -11.54 -8.32
CA GLU A 43 -12.07 -12.38 -8.35
C GLU A 43 -11.97 -13.53 -7.33
N LYS A 44 -10.79 -14.17 -7.22
CA LYS A 44 -10.52 -15.18 -6.18
C LYS A 44 -10.64 -14.58 -4.78
N LEU A 45 -10.10 -13.36 -4.57
CA LEU A 45 -10.19 -12.64 -3.31
C LEU A 45 -11.66 -12.36 -2.95
N GLN A 46 -12.47 -11.89 -3.91
CA GLN A 46 -13.88 -11.60 -3.71
C GLN A 46 -14.68 -12.88 -3.38
N LYS A 47 -14.43 -13.99 -4.08
CA LYS A 47 -15.05 -15.27 -3.78
C LYS A 47 -14.75 -15.75 -2.36
N GLU A 48 -13.52 -15.52 -1.86
CA GLU A 48 -13.11 -15.96 -0.53
C GLU A 48 -13.67 -15.10 0.61
N PHE A 49 -13.68 -13.76 0.43
CA PHE A 49 -14.06 -12.82 1.48
C PHE A 49 -15.47 -12.25 1.36
N GLY A 50 -16.20 -12.62 0.30
CA GLY A 50 -17.62 -12.32 0.14
C GLY A 50 -17.94 -10.97 -0.50
N SER A 51 -19.25 -10.64 -0.48
CA SER A 51 -19.84 -9.50 -1.21
C SER A 51 -19.43 -8.12 -0.70
N LYS A 52 -18.82 -8.04 0.48
CA LYS A 52 -18.26 -6.78 1.02
C LYS A 52 -17.09 -6.24 0.16
N ILE A 53 -16.50 -7.10 -0.70
CA ILE A 53 -15.37 -6.74 -1.56
C ILE A 53 -15.87 -6.24 -2.91
N ARG A 54 -15.51 -5.00 -3.26
CA ARG A 54 -15.62 -4.46 -4.61
C ARG A 54 -14.23 -4.46 -5.26
N ILE A 55 -14.11 -5.08 -6.43
CA ILE A 55 -12.82 -5.26 -7.10
C ILE A 55 -12.60 -4.22 -8.19
N PHE A 56 -11.35 -3.74 -8.30
CA PHE A 56 -10.92 -2.77 -9.28
C PHE A 56 -9.59 -3.21 -9.89
N SER A 57 -9.61 -3.49 -11.19
CA SER A 57 -8.42 -3.95 -11.92
C SER A 57 -7.75 -2.79 -12.64
N TYR A 58 -6.75 -2.17 -11.98
CA TYR A 58 -5.98 -1.05 -12.51
C TYR A 58 -4.49 -1.21 -12.25
N ASP A 59 -3.65 -0.71 -13.17
CA ASP A 59 -2.21 -0.56 -12.96
C ASP A 59 -1.91 0.80 -12.35
N LEU A 60 -1.56 0.81 -11.07
CA LEU A 60 -1.26 2.05 -10.36
C LEU A 60 0.14 2.62 -10.64
N SER A 61 0.93 2.00 -11.52
CA SER A 61 2.14 2.63 -12.07
C SER A 61 1.81 3.61 -13.20
N ASP A 62 0.56 3.65 -13.65
CA ASP A 62 0.02 4.53 -14.66
C ASP A 62 -0.90 5.56 -14.00
N ILE A 63 -0.55 6.84 -14.11
CA ILE A 63 -1.31 7.94 -13.47
C ILE A 63 -2.72 8.08 -14.07
N GLU A 64 -2.87 7.83 -15.38
CA GLU A 64 -4.19 7.92 -16.04
C GLU A 64 -5.14 6.86 -15.48
N GLN A 65 -4.63 5.65 -15.21
CA GLN A 65 -5.43 4.60 -14.58
C GLN A 65 -5.79 4.92 -13.12
N ILE A 66 -4.92 5.62 -12.39
CA ILE A 66 -5.27 6.13 -11.04
C ILE A 66 -6.40 7.15 -11.16
N GLU A 67 -6.33 8.08 -12.11
CA GLU A 67 -7.37 9.08 -12.32
C GLU A 67 -8.71 8.44 -12.71
N ILE A 68 -8.69 7.43 -13.59
CA ILE A 68 -9.89 6.67 -13.96
C ILE A 68 -10.48 5.98 -12.74
N PHE A 69 -9.65 5.31 -11.92
CA PHE A 69 -10.10 4.65 -10.70
C PHE A 69 -10.71 5.65 -9.72
N THR A 70 -10.06 6.78 -9.49
CA THR A 70 -10.52 7.75 -8.50
C THR A 70 -11.83 8.47 -8.88
N LYS A 71 -12.22 8.45 -10.16
CA LYS A 71 -13.57 8.87 -10.60
C LYS A 71 -14.68 7.99 -9.99
N GLU A 72 -14.36 6.78 -9.56
CA GLU A 72 -15.34 5.96 -8.82
C GLU A 72 -15.77 6.61 -7.50
N TYR A 73 -14.93 7.46 -6.89
CA TYR A 73 -15.25 8.19 -5.66
C TYR A 73 -16.43 9.16 -5.84
N THR A 74 -16.64 9.67 -7.06
CA THR A 74 -17.74 10.61 -7.37
C THR A 74 -19.05 9.92 -7.71
N LYS A 75 -19.07 8.60 -7.96
CA LYS A 75 -20.26 7.85 -8.39
C LYS A 75 -21.25 7.54 -7.28
N GLY A 76 -20.94 7.93 -6.05
CA GLY A 76 -21.82 7.68 -4.91
C GLY A 76 -21.41 8.49 -3.69
N SER A 77 -22.27 8.50 -2.69
CA SER A 77 -21.94 9.10 -1.39
C SER A 77 -21.06 8.14 -0.60
N ILE A 78 -19.75 8.35 -0.59
CA ILE A 78 -18.78 7.54 0.12
C ILE A 78 -18.01 8.36 1.16
N HIS A 79 -17.53 7.66 2.19
CA HIS A 79 -16.57 8.16 3.17
C HIS A 79 -15.40 7.15 3.24
N ILE A 80 -14.18 7.60 2.96
CA ILE A 80 -12.99 6.75 3.04
C ILE A 80 -12.49 6.73 4.49
N SER A 81 -12.84 5.66 5.21
CA SER A 81 -12.38 5.46 6.59
C SER A 81 -10.91 5.01 6.64
N TYR A 82 -10.50 4.20 5.66
CA TYR A 82 -9.12 3.74 5.52
C TYR A 82 -8.65 3.83 4.06
N LEU A 83 -7.50 4.43 3.86
CA LEU A 83 -6.69 4.28 2.65
C LEU A 83 -5.43 3.47 3.00
N VAL A 84 -5.26 2.31 2.40
CA VAL A 84 -4.06 1.48 2.55
C VAL A 84 -3.27 1.47 1.24
N ASN A 85 -2.23 2.28 1.17
CA ASN A 85 -1.27 2.31 0.07
C ASN A 85 -0.24 1.20 0.27
N ASN A 86 -0.59 -0.01 -0.20
CA ASN A 86 0.25 -1.20 -0.06
C ASN A 86 0.82 -1.68 -1.40
N ALA A 87 0.28 -1.27 -2.54
CA ALA A 87 0.85 -1.61 -3.85
C ALA A 87 2.32 -1.17 -3.94
N GLY A 88 3.17 -2.06 -4.40
CA GLY A 88 4.59 -1.80 -4.54
C GLY A 88 5.37 -3.08 -4.78
N TYR A 89 6.58 -2.94 -5.30
CA TYR A 89 7.52 -4.04 -5.47
C TYR A 89 8.96 -3.58 -5.30
N GLY A 90 9.87 -4.54 -5.13
CA GLY A 90 11.31 -4.32 -5.14
C GLY A 90 11.98 -5.24 -6.15
N LYS A 91 13.10 -4.80 -6.71
CA LYS A 91 14.02 -5.61 -7.50
C LYS A 91 15.37 -5.62 -6.80
N PHE A 92 15.92 -6.83 -6.67
CA PHE A 92 17.30 -7.00 -6.20
C PHE A 92 18.24 -7.00 -7.38
N GLY A 93 19.39 -6.36 -7.24
CA GLY A 93 20.44 -6.34 -8.27
C GLY A 93 21.36 -5.14 -8.14
N ALA A 94 22.52 -5.22 -8.77
CA ALA A 94 23.42 -4.08 -8.94
C ALA A 94 22.77 -3.03 -9.86
N TYR A 95 23.34 -1.83 -9.91
CA TYR A 95 22.82 -0.72 -10.71
C TYR A 95 22.64 -1.03 -12.20
N ASN A 96 23.41 -1.98 -12.72
CA ASN A 96 23.39 -2.42 -14.12
C ASN A 96 22.63 -3.75 -14.36
N ASP A 97 22.07 -4.38 -13.32
CA ASP A 97 21.27 -5.60 -13.44
C ASP A 97 19.78 -5.29 -13.71
N ILE A 98 19.34 -4.07 -13.33
CA ILE A 98 17.96 -3.64 -13.44
C ILE A 98 17.86 -2.61 -14.59
N SER A 99 16.98 -2.84 -15.55
CA SER A 99 16.80 -1.90 -16.66
C SER A 99 16.28 -0.54 -16.17
N VAL A 100 16.57 0.52 -16.93
CA VAL A 100 16.07 1.87 -16.65
C VAL A 100 14.53 1.87 -16.55
N SER A 101 13.85 1.19 -17.49
CA SER A 101 12.39 1.13 -17.48
C SER A 101 11.83 0.44 -16.24
N GLN A 102 12.43 -0.65 -15.78
CA GLN A 102 12.03 -1.31 -14.53
C GLN A 102 12.29 -0.42 -13.31
N SER A 103 13.40 0.30 -13.30
CA SER A 103 13.76 1.24 -12.25
C SER A 103 12.75 2.38 -12.13
N LEU A 104 12.41 2.99 -13.27
CA LEU A 104 11.42 4.07 -13.33
C LEU A 104 10.01 3.57 -12.99
N ASN A 105 9.60 2.39 -13.47
CA ASN A 105 8.31 1.79 -13.11
C ASN A 105 8.21 1.51 -11.60
N MET A 106 9.32 1.12 -10.95
CA MET A 106 9.36 0.96 -9.48
C MET A 106 9.10 2.29 -8.77
N ILE A 107 9.67 3.41 -9.26
CA ILE A 107 9.40 4.74 -8.72
C ILE A 107 7.94 5.13 -8.95
N GLN A 108 7.40 4.93 -10.15
CA GLN A 108 6.00 5.22 -10.48
C GLN A 108 5.05 4.49 -9.52
N LEU A 109 5.24 3.18 -9.32
CA LEU A 109 4.36 2.42 -8.44
C LEU A 109 4.61 2.71 -6.95
N ASN A 110 5.86 2.78 -6.49
CA ASN A 110 6.15 2.88 -5.07
C ASN A 110 6.02 4.31 -4.51
N VAL A 111 6.13 5.34 -5.36
CA VAL A 111 6.14 6.76 -4.97
C VAL A 111 4.94 7.49 -5.54
N ASN A 112 4.86 7.62 -6.87
CA ASN A 112 3.84 8.46 -7.51
C ASN A 112 2.43 7.95 -7.20
N SER A 113 2.22 6.62 -7.21
CA SER A 113 0.91 6.07 -6.84
C SER A 113 0.51 6.36 -5.40
N VAL A 114 1.47 6.34 -4.45
CA VAL A 114 1.19 6.63 -3.03
C VAL A 114 0.76 8.09 -2.86
N VAL A 115 1.46 9.01 -3.53
CA VAL A 115 1.13 10.45 -3.49
C VAL A 115 -0.24 10.68 -4.15
N ALA A 116 -0.44 10.20 -5.39
CA ALA A 116 -1.67 10.41 -6.13
C ALA A 116 -2.89 9.83 -5.39
N MET A 117 -2.81 8.57 -4.95
CA MET A 117 -3.89 7.93 -4.18
C MET A 117 -4.20 8.69 -2.89
N GLY A 118 -3.17 9.19 -2.20
CA GLY A 118 -3.34 10.03 -1.01
C GLY A 118 -4.13 11.31 -1.34
N LEU A 119 -3.63 12.09 -2.29
CA LEU A 119 -4.22 13.39 -2.65
C LEU A 119 -5.65 13.26 -3.18
N TYR A 120 -5.94 12.28 -4.03
CA TYR A 120 -7.30 12.03 -4.53
C TYR A 120 -8.26 11.50 -3.45
N SER A 121 -7.76 10.78 -2.43
CA SER A 121 -8.62 10.21 -1.38
C SER A 121 -8.92 11.19 -0.24
N ILE A 122 -8.00 12.09 0.11
CA ILE A 122 -8.14 13.03 1.23
C ILE A 122 -9.44 13.86 1.18
N PRO A 123 -9.95 14.34 0.03
CA PRO A 123 -11.24 15.03 -0.02
C PRO A 123 -12.44 14.21 0.47
N TYR A 124 -12.35 12.89 0.40
CA TYR A 124 -13.40 11.94 0.82
C TYR A 124 -13.18 11.39 2.24
N MET A 125 -12.23 11.95 2.97
CA MET A 125 -11.88 11.58 4.34
C MET A 125 -12.30 12.67 5.33
N SER A 126 -12.64 12.27 6.55
CA SER A 126 -12.98 13.18 7.65
C SER A 126 -12.30 12.75 8.95
N ALA A 127 -12.62 13.43 10.05
CA ALA A 127 -12.09 13.10 11.37
C ALA A 127 -12.30 11.63 11.71
N GLY A 128 -11.25 10.95 12.15
CA GLY A 128 -11.22 9.53 12.44
C GLY A 128 -10.89 8.63 11.24
N SER A 129 -10.61 9.22 10.06
CA SER A 129 -10.06 8.47 8.91
C SER A 129 -8.56 8.23 9.05
N HIS A 130 -8.05 7.19 8.38
CA HIS A 130 -6.68 6.74 8.50
C HIS A 130 -6.03 6.46 7.14
N ILE A 131 -4.86 7.02 6.88
CA ILE A 131 -3.98 6.69 5.76
C ILE A 131 -2.87 5.77 6.28
N ILE A 132 -2.71 4.61 5.68
CA ILE A 132 -1.65 3.64 6.00
C ILE A 132 -0.78 3.45 4.76
N ASN A 133 0.44 3.98 4.81
CA ASN A 133 1.39 3.88 3.71
C ASN A 133 2.46 2.83 4.04
N ILE A 134 2.60 1.82 3.19
CA ILE A 134 3.58 0.76 3.41
C ILE A 134 4.95 1.20 2.92
N ALA A 135 5.78 1.62 3.86
CA ALA A 135 7.21 1.86 3.70
C ALA A 135 8.01 0.53 3.87
N SER A 136 9.13 0.54 4.54
CA SER A 136 9.97 -0.63 4.83
C SER A 136 11.06 -0.26 5.85
N GLN A 137 11.65 -1.22 6.55
CA GLN A 137 12.92 -1.05 7.25
C GLN A 137 14.04 -0.56 6.32
N ALA A 138 13.99 -0.91 5.03
CA ALA A 138 14.89 -0.39 3.99
C ALA A 138 14.86 1.15 3.88
N SER A 139 13.87 1.82 4.44
CA SER A 139 13.73 3.29 4.41
C SER A 139 14.68 4.04 5.35
N PHE A 140 15.38 3.33 6.25
CA PHE A 140 16.22 3.96 7.27
C PHE A 140 17.70 4.05 6.88
N GLN A 141 18.12 3.35 5.83
CA GLN A 141 19.51 3.31 5.43
C GLN A 141 19.67 3.03 3.92
N PRO A 142 20.79 3.45 3.28
CA PRO A 142 21.10 3.05 1.93
C PRO A 142 21.42 1.55 1.87
N LEU A 143 20.84 0.85 0.89
CA LEU A 143 21.04 -0.59 0.73
C LEU A 143 21.65 -0.89 -0.66
N PRO A 144 22.93 -1.30 -0.76
CA PRO A 144 23.47 -1.85 -1.99
C PRO A 144 22.60 -3.03 -2.50
N TYR A 145 22.48 -3.16 -3.81
CA TYR A 145 21.66 -4.17 -4.50
C TYR A 145 20.14 -4.06 -4.24
N LEU A 146 19.71 -2.98 -3.59
CA LEU A 146 18.30 -2.63 -3.35
C LEU A 146 18.11 -1.10 -3.33
N ASN A 147 18.98 -0.38 -4.02
CA ASN A 147 19.13 1.08 -3.94
C ASN A 147 17.83 1.85 -4.24
N ILE A 148 17.21 1.62 -5.40
CA ILE A 148 15.99 2.33 -5.80
C ILE A 148 14.84 1.99 -4.88
N TYR A 149 14.65 0.71 -4.54
CA TYR A 149 13.61 0.32 -3.59
C TYR A 149 13.77 1.03 -2.25
N ALA A 150 14.98 1.01 -1.66
CA ALA A 150 15.25 1.68 -0.39
C ALA A 150 14.98 3.18 -0.47
N ALA A 151 15.40 3.84 -1.56
CA ALA A 151 15.13 5.25 -1.81
C ALA A 151 13.63 5.55 -1.93
N THR A 152 12.86 4.72 -2.67
CA THR A 152 11.39 4.87 -2.76
C THR A 152 10.72 4.73 -1.39
N LYS A 153 11.19 3.80 -0.57
CA LYS A 153 10.62 3.59 0.78
C LYS A 153 11.03 4.68 1.77
N ALA A 154 12.22 5.28 1.60
CA ALA A 154 12.62 6.47 2.36
C ALA A 154 11.73 7.68 2.02
N PHE A 155 11.42 7.89 0.73
CA PHE A 155 10.44 8.89 0.31
C PHE A 155 9.10 8.66 0.99
N VAL A 156 8.52 7.45 0.88
CA VAL A 156 7.20 7.13 1.45
C VAL A 156 7.17 7.37 2.95
N ARG A 157 8.21 6.97 3.68
CA ARG A 157 8.30 7.20 5.12
C ARG A 157 8.28 8.69 5.45
N ASN A 158 9.12 9.51 4.81
CA ASN A 158 9.23 10.93 5.10
C ASN A 158 7.98 11.69 4.68
N TYR A 159 7.45 11.42 3.47
CA TYR A 159 6.19 11.97 2.98
C TYR A 159 5.04 11.70 3.95
N THR A 160 4.88 10.47 4.39
CA THR A 160 3.78 10.08 5.29
C THR A 160 3.86 10.82 6.62
N ARG A 161 5.05 10.97 7.19
CA ARG A 161 5.24 11.67 8.47
C ARG A 161 4.96 13.17 8.35
N ALA A 162 5.34 13.80 7.24
CA ALA A 162 4.97 15.19 6.96
C ALA A 162 3.46 15.33 6.80
N LEU A 163 2.85 14.49 5.95
CA LEU A 163 1.41 14.46 5.72
C LEU A 163 0.61 14.24 7.01
N HIS A 164 1.12 13.43 7.94
CA HIS A 164 0.50 13.25 9.26
C HIS A 164 0.34 14.57 10.01
N GLN A 165 1.37 15.42 10.01
CA GLN A 165 1.32 16.71 10.69
C GLN A 165 0.36 17.68 9.98
N GLU A 166 0.37 17.71 8.64
CA GLU A 166 -0.53 18.55 7.85
C GLU A 166 -2.02 18.20 8.04
N LEU A 167 -2.32 16.93 8.26
CA LEU A 167 -3.69 16.44 8.43
C LEU A 167 -4.18 16.47 9.89
N LYS A 168 -3.34 16.89 10.84
CA LYS A 168 -3.64 16.85 12.28
C LYS A 168 -4.88 17.67 12.64
N GLU A 169 -5.03 18.87 12.09
CA GLU A 169 -6.21 19.74 12.34
C GLU A 169 -7.50 19.09 11.82
N ARG A 170 -7.43 18.33 10.74
CA ARG A 170 -8.55 17.55 10.22
C ARG A 170 -8.82 16.27 11.00
N ARG A 171 -8.00 15.92 11.99
CA ARG A 171 -8.05 14.69 12.78
C ARG A 171 -8.02 13.42 11.91
N ILE A 172 -7.23 13.46 10.82
CA ILE A 172 -6.92 12.33 9.95
C ILE A 172 -5.49 11.88 10.26
N SER A 173 -5.29 10.60 10.54
CA SER A 173 -3.94 10.06 10.77
C SER A 173 -3.31 9.57 9.47
N ALA A 174 -2.00 9.76 9.32
CA ALA A 174 -1.21 9.12 8.28
C ALA A 174 -0.06 8.36 8.94
N THR A 175 0.04 7.04 8.72
CA THR A 175 1.01 6.16 9.37
C THR A 175 1.91 5.50 8.36
N ALA A 176 3.23 5.68 8.50
CA ALA A 176 4.24 4.96 7.72
C ALA A 176 4.53 3.61 8.38
N VAL A 177 4.10 2.53 7.76
CA VAL A 177 4.39 1.18 8.25
C VAL A 177 5.71 0.71 7.67
N CYS A 178 6.70 0.43 8.53
CA CYS A 178 8.07 0.09 8.14
C CYS A 178 8.40 -1.38 8.49
N PRO A 179 7.80 -2.37 7.80
CA PRO A 179 8.06 -3.77 8.13
C PRO A 179 9.48 -4.18 7.71
N GLY A 180 10.00 -5.18 8.42
CA GLY A 180 11.14 -5.97 7.97
C GLY A 180 10.73 -6.96 6.88
N TRP A 181 11.50 -8.04 6.77
CA TRP A 181 11.16 -9.13 5.85
C TRP A 181 9.85 -9.79 6.26
N MET A 182 8.98 -10.05 5.29
CA MET A 182 7.70 -10.72 5.51
C MET A 182 7.62 -12.01 4.71
N HIS A 183 6.92 -12.99 5.25
CA HIS A 183 6.62 -14.24 4.55
C HIS A 183 5.59 -14.01 3.45
N THR A 184 6.07 -13.54 2.29
CA THR A 184 5.28 -13.23 1.08
C THR A 184 6.10 -13.54 -0.17
N ASP A 185 5.47 -13.50 -1.33
CA ASP A 185 6.14 -13.67 -2.63
C ASP A 185 7.13 -12.54 -2.99
N PHE A 186 7.23 -11.50 -2.15
CA PHE A 186 8.06 -10.30 -2.42
C PHE A 186 9.54 -10.64 -2.65
N ILE A 187 10.11 -11.49 -1.79
CA ILE A 187 11.53 -11.89 -1.87
C ILE A 187 11.79 -12.66 -3.17
N GLN A 188 10.94 -13.63 -3.47
CA GLN A 188 11.03 -14.45 -4.67
C GLN A 188 10.91 -13.58 -5.93
N ALA A 189 9.88 -12.72 -5.98
CA ALA A 189 9.65 -11.82 -7.11
C ALA A 189 10.79 -10.80 -7.31
N GLY A 190 11.38 -10.32 -6.22
CA GLY A 190 12.51 -9.40 -6.25
C GLY A 190 13.78 -10.00 -6.84
N LYS A 191 14.02 -11.30 -6.62
CA LYS A 191 15.20 -12.04 -7.09
C LYS A 191 15.17 -12.41 -8.57
N ILE A 192 14.03 -12.36 -9.24
CA ILE A 192 13.91 -12.77 -10.65
C ILE A 192 14.82 -11.89 -11.52
N GLY A 193 15.80 -12.50 -12.18
CA GLY A 193 16.77 -11.85 -13.08
C GLY A 193 17.96 -11.20 -12.38
N ALA A 194 18.06 -11.26 -11.06
CA ALA A 194 19.19 -10.71 -10.32
C ALA A 194 20.45 -11.59 -10.44
N LYS A 195 21.58 -11.00 -10.87
CA LYS A 195 22.89 -11.64 -10.83
C LYS A 195 23.52 -11.56 -9.43
N LYS A 196 23.29 -10.45 -8.72
CA LYS A 196 23.65 -10.25 -7.32
C LYS A 196 22.40 -9.86 -6.54
N SER A 197 22.22 -10.42 -5.35
CA SER A 197 21.03 -10.13 -4.54
C SER A 197 21.39 -10.08 -3.06
N VAL A 198 20.50 -9.44 -2.29
CA VAL A 198 20.51 -9.57 -0.83
C VAL A 198 20.22 -11.02 -0.47
N ASN A 199 21.05 -11.64 0.36
CA ASN A 199 20.94 -13.04 0.78
C ASN A 199 20.67 -13.20 2.29
N CYS A 200 20.62 -12.09 3.02
CA CYS A 200 20.39 -12.08 4.47
C CYS A 200 18.96 -11.65 4.78
N PHE A 201 18.13 -12.58 5.27
CA PHE A 201 16.73 -12.38 5.58
C PHE A 201 16.45 -12.79 7.02
N TRP A 202 16.84 -11.91 7.96
CA TRP A 202 16.62 -12.14 9.40
C TRP A 202 15.27 -11.60 9.86
N GLY A 203 14.67 -12.27 10.85
CA GLY A 203 13.46 -11.76 11.51
C GLY A 203 12.24 -11.71 10.58
N ILE A 204 12.03 -12.74 9.77
CA ILE A 204 10.85 -12.83 8.90
C ILE A 204 9.57 -12.83 9.76
N VAL A 205 8.69 -11.87 9.52
CA VAL A 205 7.42 -11.74 10.22
C VAL A 205 6.24 -12.15 9.34
N MET A 206 5.16 -12.56 9.97
CA MET A 206 3.93 -12.92 9.26
C MET A 206 3.14 -11.67 8.87
N PRO A 207 2.63 -11.56 7.62
CA PRO A 207 1.90 -10.38 7.15
C PRO A 207 0.70 -9.99 8.01
N HIS A 208 -0.03 -10.97 8.57
CA HIS A 208 -1.18 -10.71 9.43
C HIS A 208 -0.81 -9.98 10.74
N VAL A 209 0.40 -10.21 11.28
CA VAL A 209 0.90 -9.50 12.47
C VAL A 209 1.16 -8.04 12.13
N VAL A 210 1.79 -7.79 10.96
CA VAL A 210 2.06 -6.44 10.46
C VAL A 210 0.77 -5.68 10.22
N ALA A 211 -0.21 -6.30 9.53
CA ALA A 211 -1.50 -5.67 9.23
C ALA A 211 -2.26 -5.27 10.52
N LYS A 212 -2.34 -6.17 11.51
CA LYS A 212 -2.97 -5.88 12.80
C LYS A 212 -2.29 -4.72 13.53
N LYS A 213 -0.94 -4.72 13.57
CA LYS A 213 -0.19 -3.65 14.21
C LYS A 213 -0.38 -2.33 13.47
N ALA A 214 -0.33 -2.31 12.13
CA ALA A 214 -0.53 -1.13 11.33
C ALA A 214 -1.88 -0.45 11.59
N VAL A 215 -2.98 -1.21 11.59
CA VAL A 215 -4.32 -0.69 11.91
C VAL A 215 -4.39 -0.17 13.35
N LYS A 216 -3.81 -0.91 14.31
CA LYS A 216 -3.77 -0.49 15.72
C LYS A 216 -2.99 0.83 15.90
N ASP A 217 -1.85 0.98 15.24
CA ASP A 217 -1.01 2.18 15.36
C ASP A 217 -1.66 3.37 14.62
N ALA A 218 -2.30 3.16 13.47
CA ALA A 218 -3.08 4.19 12.78
C ALA A 218 -4.24 4.71 13.65
N LYS A 219 -5.02 3.82 14.29
CA LYS A 219 -6.08 4.20 15.24
C LYS A 219 -5.58 4.99 16.45
N LYS A 220 -4.30 4.82 16.82
CA LYS A 220 -3.65 5.57 17.90
C LYS A 220 -3.02 6.88 17.44
N GLY A 221 -3.14 7.23 16.16
CA GLY A 221 -2.55 8.43 15.59
C GLY A 221 -1.03 8.43 15.57
N LYS A 222 -0.38 7.28 15.43
CA LYS A 222 1.07 7.21 15.26
C LYS A 222 1.47 7.53 13.82
N ASP A 223 2.57 8.27 13.66
CA ASP A 223 3.11 8.62 12.34
C ASP A 223 4.04 7.53 11.75
N ILE A 224 4.50 6.59 12.61
CA ILE A 224 5.37 5.47 12.25
C ILE A 224 5.18 4.26 13.17
#